data_687f2bcc4a28b37d6d0032c9d38eaf84
#
_entry.id   687f2bcc4a28b37d6d0032c9d38eaf84
#
_cell.length_a   1.000
_cell.length_b   1.000
_cell.length_c   1.000
_cell.angle_alpha   90.00
_cell.angle_beta   90.00
_cell.angle_gamma   90.00
#
_symmetry.space_group_name_H-M   'P 1'
#
loop_
_entity.id
_entity.type
_entity.pdbx_description
1 polymer ?
#
loop_
_entity_poly.entity_id
_entity_poly.type
_entity_poly.pdbx_seq_one_letter_code
_entity_poly.pdbx_strand_id
1 'polypeptide(L)'
;MVKYREIEPSDDARVAEIARCNLRKFHLDLPGTVYFDPELDHLSTFYSEKPDKRRYFVALDKDGQVIGGAGFAEFEGLDDCAELQKLYLVDSVKGKGYGKDLVQLVEEGAKAAGYKSLYLETHTNFAVALQLYEKMGFQQIEKLCVTQHSTMNRFYLKKL
;
A
#
# COMPACT_ATOMS: atom_id res chain seq x y z
N MET A 1 -4.38 21.91 -1.48
CA MET A 1 -4.38 21.10 -0.24
C MET A 1 -4.85 19.71 -0.58
N VAL A 2 -4.13 18.69 -0.15
CA VAL A 2 -4.51 17.28 -0.36
C VAL A 2 -5.42 16.83 0.79
N LYS A 3 -6.47 16.09 0.44
CA LYS A 3 -7.38 15.47 1.41
C LYS A 3 -7.24 13.96 1.36
N TYR A 4 -7.52 13.31 2.47
CA TYR A 4 -7.47 11.85 2.59
C TYR A 4 -8.81 11.32 3.09
N ARG A 5 -9.26 10.21 2.52
CA ARG A 5 -10.44 9.48 2.99
C ARG A 5 -10.34 8.00 2.62
N GLU A 6 -11.23 7.20 3.15
CA GLU A 6 -11.33 5.81 2.72
C GLU A 6 -11.81 5.71 1.27
N ILE A 7 -11.40 4.64 0.60
CA ILE A 7 -11.75 4.35 -0.79
C ILE A 7 -13.26 4.15 -0.94
N GLU A 8 -13.79 4.62 -2.06
CA GLU A 8 -15.17 4.41 -2.48
C GLU A 8 -15.20 3.64 -3.82
N PRO A 9 -16.32 2.99 -4.18
CA PRO A 9 -16.41 2.25 -5.45
C PRO A 9 -16.05 3.09 -6.68
N SER A 10 -16.38 4.38 -6.67
CA SER A 10 -16.05 5.30 -7.77
C SER A 10 -14.55 5.56 -7.95
N ASP A 11 -13.72 5.20 -6.97
CA ASP A 11 -12.26 5.37 -7.02
C ASP A 11 -11.56 4.18 -7.67
N ASP A 12 -12.20 3.03 -7.72
CA ASP A 12 -11.57 1.74 -8.06
C ASP A 12 -10.78 1.79 -9.37
N ALA A 13 -11.39 2.29 -10.42
CA ALA A 13 -10.76 2.35 -11.74
C ALA A 13 -9.52 3.24 -11.73
N ARG A 14 -9.58 4.38 -11.04
CA ARG A 14 -8.47 5.33 -10.97
C ARG A 14 -7.31 4.80 -10.12
N VAL A 15 -7.61 4.19 -9.01
CA VAL A 15 -6.58 3.57 -8.15
C VAL A 15 -5.86 2.45 -8.91
N ALA A 16 -6.60 1.58 -9.61
CA ALA A 16 -6.01 0.52 -10.42
C ALA A 16 -5.12 1.08 -11.54
N GLU A 17 -5.54 2.14 -12.21
CA GLU A 17 -4.75 2.82 -13.23
C GLU A 17 -3.42 3.35 -12.66
N ILE A 18 -3.48 4.03 -11.51
CA ILE A 18 -2.28 4.56 -10.84
C ILE A 18 -1.31 3.43 -10.47
N ALA A 19 -1.83 2.35 -9.91
CA ALA A 19 -1.02 1.19 -9.55
C ALA A 19 -0.32 0.59 -10.77
N ARG A 20 -1.06 0.33 -11.85
CA ARG A 20 -0.50 -0.25 -13.09
C ARG A 20 0.51 0.68 -13.76
N CYS A 21 0.26 1.98 -13.79
CA CYS A 21 1.21 2.96 -14.34
C CYS A 21 2.54 2.92 -13.57
N ASN A 22 2.49 2.89 -12.23
CA ASN A 22 3.70 2.79 -11.40
C ASN A 22 4.46 1.49 -11.68
N LEU A 23 3.75 0.37 -11.71
CA LEU A 23 4.39 -0.94 -11.92
C LEU A 23 5.04 -1.02 -13.31
N ARG A 24 4.38 -0.55 -14.37
CA ARG A 24 4.98 -0.48 -15.71
C ARG A 24 6.23 0.42 -15.73
N LYS A 25 6.15 1.58 -15.12
CA LYS A 25 7.28 2.52 -15.07
C LYS A 25 8.52 1.89 -14.43
N PHE A 26 8.34 1.09 -13.39
CA PHE A 26 9.44 0.45 -12.67
C PHE A 26 9.72 -0.98 -13.14
N HIS A 27 9.19 -1.37 -14.32
CA HIS A 27 9.41 -2.68 -14.93
C HIS A 27 8.92 -3.86 -14.07
N LEU A 28 7.81 -3.65 -13.35
CA LEU A 28 7.18 -4.63 -12.46
C LEU A 28 5.77 -5.02 -12.90
N ASP A 29 5.44 -4.82 -14.16
CA ASP A 29 4.23 -5.35 -14.82
C ASP A 29 4.40 -6.84 -15.15
N LEU A 30 4.73 -7.62 -14.13
CA LEU A 30 5.17 -9.02 -14.19
C LEU A 30 4.27 -9.91 -13.32
N PRO A 31 4.17 -11.22 -13.62
CA PRO A 31 3.56 -12.16 -12.69
C PRO A 31 4.23 -12.12 -11.32
N GLY A 32 3.47 -12.37 -10.26
CA GLY A 32 3.98 -12.30 -8.88
C GLY A 32 4.14 -10.86 -8.37
N THR A 33 3.40 -9.91 -8.95
CA THR A 33 3.29 -8.53 -8.49
C THR A 33 1.81 -8.12 -8.39
N VAL A 34 1.57 -6.94 -7.82
CA VAL A 34 0.23 -6.34 -7.71
C VAL A 34 -0.45 -6.17 -9.08
N TYR A 35 0.32 -6.04 -10.16
CA TYR A 35 -0.21 -5.83 -11.51
C TYR A 35 -1.27 -6.88 -11.91
N PHE A 36 -1.11 -8.11 -11.45
CA PHE A 36 -1.99 -9.24 -11.75
C PHE A 36 -2.88 -9.65 -10.57
N ASP A 37 -2.96 -8.86 -9.51
CA ASP A 37 -3.84 -9.17 -8.39
C ASP A 37 -5.30 -9.17 -8.87
N PRO A 38 -6.08 -10.24 -8.56
CA PRO A 38 -7.48 -10.32 -9.00
C PRO A 38 -8.35 -9.17 -8.47
N GLU A 39 -8.04 -8.67 -7.28
CA GLU A 39 -8.80 -7.61 -6.61
C GLU A 39 -8.45 -6.20 -7.07
N LEU A 40 -7.40 -6.02 -7.90
CA LEU A 40 -6.87 -4.67 -8.21
C LEU A 40 -7.92 -3.72 -8.81
N ASP A 41 -8.84 -4.22 -9.63
CA ASP A 41 -9.90 -3.40 -10.23
C ASP A 41 -11.10 -3.20 -9.30
N HIS A 42 -11.11 -3.83 -8.11
CA HIS A 42 -12.23 -3.86 -7.19
C HIS A 42 -11.77 -3.69 -5.73
N LEU A 43 -10.83 -2.77 -5.49
CA LEU A 43 -10.24 -2.61 -4.16
C LEU A 43 -11.26 -2.18 -3.11
N SER A 44 -12.24 -1.35 -3.45
CA SER A 44 -13.29 -0.96 -2.51
C SER A 44 -14.05 -2.19 -1.98
N THR A 45 -14.35 -3.15 -2.84
CA THR A 45 -14.98 -4.42 -2.44
C THR A 45 -14.06 -5.24 -1.54
N PHE A 46 -12.80 -5.44 -1.96
CA PHE A 46 -11.83 -6.22 -1.20
C PHE A 46 -11.65 -5.69 0.23
N TYR A 47 -11.47 -4.38 0.38
CA TYR A 47 -11.24 -3.80 1.71
C TYR A 47 -12.51 -3.73 2.55
N SER A 48 -13.70 -3.61 1.94
CA SER A 48 -14.98 -3.60 2.66
C SER A 48 -15.48 -4.98 3.08
N GLU A 49 -14.93 -6.06 2.54
CA GLU A 49 -15.30 -7.44 2.95
C GLU A 49 -14.96 -7.75 4.41
N LYS A 50 -13.91 -7.12 4.93
CA LYS A 50 -13.46 -7.29 6.31
C LYS A 50 -13.15 -5.93 6.94
N PRO A 51 -14.19 -5.09 7.19
CA PRO A 51 -13.99 -3.71 7.62
C PRO A 51 -13.26 -3.56 8.95
N ASP A 52 -13.30 -4.59 9.81
CA ASP A 52 -12.58 -4.60 11.09
C ASP A 52 -11.10 -4.96 10.94
N LYS A 53 -10.69 -5.44 9.75
CA LYS A 53 -9.33 -5.94 9.50
C LYS A 53 -8.62 -5.28 8.33
N ARG A 54 -9.36 -4.58 7.48
CA ARG A 54 -8.85 -4.00 6.23
C ARG A 54 -9.34 -2.58 6.05
N ARG A 55 -8.47 -1.71 5.56
CA ARG A 55 -8.84 -0.36 5.09
C ARG A 55 -7.91 0.06 3.96
N TYR A 56 -8.43 0.89 3.08
CA TYR A 56 -7.65 1.53 2.03
C TYR A 56 -7.97 3.02 2.00
N PHE A 57 -6.94 3.87 2.00
CA PHE A 57 -7.07 5.31 1.99
C PHE A 57 -6.65 5.86 0.64
N VAL A 58 -7.37 6.85 0.14
CA VAL A 58 -7.02 7.58 -1.08
C VAL A 58 -6.65 9.02 -0.74
N ALA A 59 -5.70 9.55 -1.49
CA ALA A 59 -5.33 10.97 -1.48
C ALA A 59 -6.02 11.67 -2.64
N LEU A 60 -6.63 12.82 -2.36
CA LEU A 60 -7.37 13.63 -3.32
C LEU A 60 -6.71 14.99 -3.46
N ASP A 61 -6.56 15.46 -4.69
CA ASP A 61 -6.08 16.81 -4.94
C ASP A 61 -7.17 17.86 -4.65
N LYS A 62 -6.86 19.13 -4.92
CA LYS A 62 -7.77 20.27 -4.70
C LYS A 62 -9.08 20.17 -5.49
N ASP A 63 -9.06 19.43 -6.60
CA ASP A 63 -10.22 19.25 -7.49
C ASP A 63 -10.98 17.95 -7.19
N GLY A 64 -10.58 17.23 -6.14
CA GLY A 64 -11.20 15.98 -5.73
C GLY A 64 -10.77 14.76 -6.55
N GLN A 65 -9.70 14.87 -7.35
CA GLN A 65 -9.20 13.76 -8.14
C GLN A 65 -8.28 12.87 -7.30
N VAL A 66 -8.39 11.56 -7.47
CA VAL A 66 -7.51 10.60 -6.79
C VAL A 66 -6.10 10.72 -7.39
N ILE A 67 -5.13 10.96 -6.52
CA ILE A 67 -3.70 11.08 -6.88
C ILE A 67 -2.84 9.98 -6.27
N GLY A 68 -3.40 9.12 -5.44
CA GLY A 68 -2.70 7.99 -4.84
C GLY A 68 -3.50 7.33 -3.75
N GLY A 69 -2.90 6.31 -3.15
CA GLY A 69 -3.52 5.58 -2.06
C GLY A 69 -2.59 4.57 -1.42
N ALA A 70 -3.02 4.04 -0.29
CA ALA A 70 -2.39 2.94 0.43
C ALA A 70 -3.39 2.30 1.39
N GLY A 71 -3.19 1.05 1.72
CA GLY A 71 -4.06 0.34 2.64
C GLY A 71 -3.35 -0.69 3.48
N PHE A 72 -4.13 -1.37 4.31
CA PHE A 72 -3.66 -2.54 5.06
C PHE A 72 -4.71 -3.63 5.05
N ALA A 73 -4.23 -4.86 5.17
CA ALA A 73 -5.04 -6.05 5.36
C ALA A 73 -4.31 -7.00 6.31
N GLU A 74 -4.98 -8.05 6.74
CA GLU A 74 -4.39 -9.08 7.57
C GLU A 74 -3.19 -9.73 6.87
N PHE A 75 -2.12 -10.00 7.62
CA PHE A 75 -0.96 -10.76 7.17
C PHE A 75 -0.82 -12.02 8.00
N GLU A 76 -0.93 -13.18 7.36
CA GLU A 76 -0.97 -14.47 8.04
C GLU A 76 0.41 -15.00 8.45
N GLY A 77 1.48 -14.40 7.95
CA GLY A 77 2.84 -14.85 8.25
C GLY A 77 3.36 -14.51 9.63
N LEU A 78 2.63 -13.70 10.40
CA LEU A 78 2.97 -13.29 11.75
C LEU A 78 1.70 -12.93 12.52
N ASP A 79 1.62 -13.31 13.80
CA ASP A 79 0.46 -13.04 14.65
C ASP A 79 0.29 -11.52 14.89
N ASP A 80 -0.95 -11.07 14.96
CA ASP A 80 -1.32 -9.67 15.20
C ASP A 80 -0.64 -8.67 14.25
N CYS A 81 -0.38 -9.10 13.01
CA CYS A 81 0.33 -8.33 12.00
C CYS A 81 -0.59 -7.98 10.83
N ALA A 82 -0.55 -6.72 10.42
CA ALA A 82 -1.14 -6.29 9.16
C ALA A 82 -0.05 -6.13 8.09
N GLU A 83 -0.47 -6.13 6.82
CA GLU A 83 0.40 -5.82 5.68
C GLU A 83 0.02 -4.46 5.11
N LEU A 84 1.01 -3.57 4.97
CA LEU A 84 0.89 -2.35 4.17
C LEU A 84 0.83 -2.75 2.70
N GLN A 85 -0.21 -2.31 2.01
CA GLN A 85 -0.49 -2.74 0.65
C GLN A 85 -0.72 -1.56 -0.29
N LYS A 86 -0.24 -1.73 -1.52
CA LYS A 86 -0.64 -0.90 -2.67
C LYS A 86 -0.46 0.60 -2.46
N LEU A 87 0.70 0.99 -1.93
CA LEU A 87 1.11 2.39 -1.83
C LEU A 87 1.58 2.88 -3.20
N TYR A 88 0.77 3.67 -3.87
CA TYR A 88 1.10 4.26 -5.17
C TYR A 88 0.65 5.72 -5.23
N LEU A 89 1.43 6.54 -5.92
CA LEU A 89 1.14 7.95 -6.19
C LEU A 89 1.35 8.23 -7.69
N VAL A 90 0.60 9.18 -8.23
CA VAL A 90 0.90 9.70 -9.57
C VAL A 90 2.25 10.42 -9.55
N ASP A 91 2.98 10.38 -10.68
CA ASP A 91 4.34 10.93 -10.73
C ASP A 91 4.42 12.42 -10.41
N SER A 92 3.42 13.18 -10.84
CA SER A 92 3.40 14.65 -10.68
C SER A 92 3.37 15.11 -9.21
N VAL A 93 3.01 14.23 -8.28
CA VAL A 93 2.90 14.58 -6.85
C VAL A 93 3.93 13.85 -5.98
N LYS A 94 4.82 13.06 -6.57
CA LYS A 94 5.90 12.40 -5.83
C LYS A 94 6.87 13.43 -5.25
N GLY A 95 7.46 13.11 -4.09
CA GLY A 95 8.41 14.00 -3.42
C GLY A 95 7.78 15.13 -2.61
N LYS A 96 6.47 15.16 -2.46
CA LYS A 96 5.74 16.20 -1.70
C LYS A 96 5.31 15.76 -0.30
N GLY A 97 5.67 14.55 0.13
CA GLY A 97 5.33 14.03 1.45
C GLY A 97 4.01 13.27 1.55
N TYR A 98 3.26 13.12 0.48
CA TYR A 98 1.96 12.43 0.50
C TYR A 98 2.10 10.93 0.75
N GLY A 99 3.20 10.32 0.30
CA GLY A 99 3.49 8.92 0.61
C GLY A 99 3.67 8.70 2.11
N LYS A 100 4.35 9.61 2.79
CA LYS A 100 4.52 9.59 4.25
C LYS A 100 3.17 9.70 4.94
N ASP A 101 2.32 10.64 4.51
CA ASP A 101 0.99 10.84 5.10
C ASP A 101 0.14 9.57 4.95
N LEU A 102 0.17 8.94 3.79
CA LEU A 102 -0.56 7.69 3.54
C LEU A 102 -0.06 6.56 4.43
N VAL A 103 1.24 6.40 4.59
CA VAL A 103 1.80 5.36 5.49
C VAL A 103 1.39 5.63 6.93
N GLN A 104 1.39 6.88 7.39
CA GLN A 104 0.91 7.23 8.73
C GLN A 104 -0.56 6.86 8.94
N LEU A 105 -1.42 7.14 7.97
CA LEU A 105 -2.83 6.74 8.02
C LEU A 105 -2.99 5.22 8.11
N VAL A 106 -2.19 4.48 7.36
CA VAL A 106 -2.18 3.02 7.43
C VAL A 106 -1.73 2.55 8.81
N GLU A 107 -0.67 3.11 9.37
CA GLU A 107 -0.20 2.77 10.72
C GLU A 107 -1.26 3.03 11.77
N GLU A 108 -1.88 4.21 11.76
CA GLU A 108 -2.93 4.59 12.69
C GLU A 108 -4.15 3.67 12.55
N GLY A 109 -4.57 3.39 11.31
CA GLY A 109 -5.69 2.50 11.04
C GLY A 109 -5.43 1.06 11.47
N ALA A 110 -4.25 0.53 11.20
CA ALA A 110 -3.87 -0.82 11.61
C ALA A 110 -3.79 -0.93 13.13
N LYS A 111 -3.22 0.06 13.80
CA LYS A 111 -3.17 0.10 15.27
C LYS A 111 -4.56 0.16 15.88
N ALA A 112 -5.46 0.99 15.34
CA ALA A 112 -6.84 1.09 15.78
C ALA A 112 -7.62 -0.22 15.56
N ALA A 113 -7.27 -1.00 14.53
CA ALA A 113 -7.85 -2.32 14.25
C ALA A 113 -7.30 -3.42 15.18
N GLY A 114 -6.34 -3.11 16.05
CA GLY A 114 -5.77 -4.05 17.02
C GLY A 114 -4.48 -4.74 16.59
N TYR A 115 -3.93 -4.40 15.43
CA TYR A 115 -2.65 -4.95 14.99
C TYR A 115 -1.49 -4.37 15.81
N LYS A 116 -0.47 -5.19 16.04
CA LYS A 116 0.73 -4.83 16.84
C LYS A 116 1.95 -4.58 15.98
N SER A 117 1.92 -4.98 14.72
CA SER A 117 3.00 -4.77 13.77
C SER A 117 2.47 -4.60 12.36
N LEU A 118 3.30 -4.02 11.51
CA LEU A 118 3.00 -3.77 10.11
C LEU A 118 4.15 -4.32 9.25
N TYR A 119 3.80 -5.22 8.35
CA TYR A 119 4.70 -5.89 7.40
C TYR A 119 4.50 -5.29 6.02
N LEU A 120 5.52 -5.31 5.19
CA LEU A 120 5.38 -5.00 3.76
C LEU A 120 6.38 -5.78 2.92
N GLU A 121 5.99 -6.01 1.68
CA GLU A 121 6.83 -6.56 0.62
C GLU A 121 7.01 -5.51 -0.47
N THR A 122 8.24 -5.37 -0.96
CA THR A 122 8.55 -4.39 -2.00
C THR A 122 9.70 -4.88 -2.89
N HIS A 123 10.16 -4.05 -3.79
CA HIS A 123 11.20 -4.39 -4.74
C HIS A 123 12.25 -3.28 -4.80
N THR A 124 13.50 -3.65 -5.07
CA THR A 124 14.62 -2.71 -5.19
C THR A 124 14.43 -1.68 -6.30
N ASN A 125 13.58 -1.97 -7.30
CA ASN A 125 13.23 -0.98 -8.34
C ASN A 125 12.51 0.24 -7.77
N PHE A 126 11.81 0.09 -6.64
CA PHE A 126 11.16 1.21 -5.93
C PHE A 126 12.12 1.88 -4.93
N ALA A 127 13.26 2.38 -5.40
CA ALA A 127 14.32 2.93 -4.53
C ALA A 127 13.84 4.04 -3.59
N VAL A 128 12.96 4.93 -4.05
CA VAL A 128 12.43 6.03 -3.24
C VAL A 128 11.51 5.49 -2.13
N ALA A 129 10.70 4.49 -2.43
CA ALA A 129 9.83 3.86 -1.44
C ALA A 129 10.64 3.15 -0.34
N LEU A 130 11.73 2.48 -0.71
CA LEU A 130 12.64 1.86 0.27
C LEU A 130 13.17 2.88 1.26
N GLN A 131 13.61 4.03 0.78
CA GLN A 131 14.10 5.12 1.63
C GLN A 131 12.99 5.65 2.56
N LEU A 132 11.77 5.79 2.05
CA LEU A 132 10.62 6.20 2.86
C LEU A 132 10.37 5.23 4.00
N TYR A 133 10.33 3.93 3.74
CA TYR A 133 10.08 2.92 4.76
C TYR A 133 11.14 2.95 5.85
N GLU A 134 12.41 3.03 5.46
CA GLU A 134 13.53 3.12 6.41
C GLU A 134 13.44 4.37 7.28
N LYS A 135 13.13 5.53 6.68
CA LYS A 135 12.96 6.80 7.42
C LYS A 135 11.78 6.74 8.38
N MET A 136 10.76 5.97 8.09
CA MET A 136 9.58 5.81 8.96
C MET A 136 9.76 4.73 10.03
N GLY A 137 10.94 4.13 10.12
CA GLY A 137 11.27 3.17 11.17
C GLY A 137 11.00 1.71 10.84
N PHE A 138 10.68 1.40 9.59
CA PHE A 138 10.61 0.00 9.15
C PHE A 138 12.01 -0.59 9.10
N GLN A 139 12.14 -1.82 9.58
CA GLN A 139 13.41 -2.56 9.55
C GLN A 139 13.33 -3.66 8.51
N GLN A 140 14.37 -3.78 7.71
CA GLN A 140 14.47 -4.87 6.73
C GLN A 140 14.61 -6.19 7.47
N ILE A 141 13.82 -7.18 7.03
CA ILE A 141 13.83 -8.55 7.57
C ILE A 141 13.95 -9.55 6.42
N GLU A 142 14.12 -10.81 6.78
CA GLU A 142 14.02 -11.90 5.82
C GLU A 142 12.57 -12.23 5.53
N LYS A 143 12.30 -12.84 4.38
CA LYS A 143 10.97 -13.27 3.98
C LYS A 143 10.37 -14.23 5.01
N LEU A 144 9.18 -13.93 5.52
CA LEU A 144 8.55 -14.72 6.59
C LEU A 144 7.79 -15.94 6.05
N CYS A 145 7.22 -15.84 4.85
CA CYS A 145 6.43 -16.91 4.25
C CYS A 145 6.31 -16.72 2.74
N VAL A 146 5.81 -17.73 2.05
CA VAL A 146 5.46 -17.63 0.63
C VAL A 146 4.18 -16.80 0.48
N THR A 147 4.19 -15.81 -0.41
CA THR A 147 3.05 -14.95 -0.72
C THR A 147 2.76 -14.95 -2.22
N GLN A 148 1.61 -14.41 -2.60
CA GLN A 148 1.26 -14.28 -4.01
C GLN A 148 2.16 -13.28 -4.77
N HIS A 149 2.83 -12.36 -4.08
CA HIS A 149 3.76 -11.40 -4.68
C HIS A 149 5.19 -11.94 -4.70
N SER A 150 5.38 -13.08 -5.35
CA SER A 150 6.66 -13.83 -5.37
C SER A 150 7.83 -13.09 -6.03
N THR A 151 7.56 -12.05 -6.83
CA THR A 151 8.60 -11.22 -7.48
C THR A 151 9.22 -10.21 -6.53
N MET A 152 8.58 -9.89 -5.43
CA MET A 152 9.12 -8.97 -4.42
C MET A 152 10.40 -9.53 -3.81
N ASN A 153 11.37 -8.65 -3.52
CA ASN A 153 12.71 -9.05 -3.06
C ASN A 153 13.21 -8.28 -1.84
N ARG A 154 12.37 -7.44 -1.23
CA ARG A 154 12.65 -6.73 0.03
C ARG A 154 11.44 -6.79 0.94
N PHE A 155 11.72 -7.03 2.21
CA PHE A 155 10.70 -7.29 3.23
C PHE A 155 11.01 -6.44 4.45
N TYR A 156 9.99 -5.78 5.00
CA TYR A 156 10.15 -4.85 6.12
C TYR A 156 9.10 -5.09 7.17
N LEU A 157 9.45 -4.78 8.41
CA LEU A 157 8.55 -4.90 9.56
C LEU A 157 8.72 -3.69 10.47
N LYS A 158 7.62 -3.23 11.03
CA LYS A 158 7.59 -2.17 12.03
C LYS A 158 6.62 -2.52 13.16
N LYS A 159 7.03 -2.34 14.41
CA LYS A 159 6.13 -2.42 15.55
C LYS A 159 5.25 -1.16 15.62
N LEU A 160 3.99 -1.36 15.86
CA LEU A 160 3.01 -0.28 15.98
C LEU A 160 2.83 0.18 17.43
#